data_7046b935a3533f4f46c70a56bf6e0178
#
_entry.id   7046b935a3533f4f46c70a56bf6e0178
#
_cell.length_a   1.000
_cell.length_b   1.000
_cell.length_c   1.000
_cell.angle_alpha   90.00
_cell.angle_beta   90.00
_cell.angle_gamma   90.00
#
_symmetry.space_group_name_H-M   'P 1'
#
loop_
_entity.id
_entity.type
_entity.pdbx_description
1 polymer ?
#
loop_
_entity_poly.entity_id
_entity_poly.type
_entity_poly.pdbx_seq_one_letter_code
_entity_poly.pdbx_strand_id
1 'polypeptide(L)'
;LLIGGVGSTLPLAFLLLRSRVTHLRTIGKMGVVPSFFNINEPILFGAPIIMNPMLFIPFVCVPLVNACLAWAATRLGWLAQVVSLTPWTTPAPIGASWAANWALSPVVMCLVCMVMSALMYLPFLRAYERTLMKNEEQKAQATVGAAETASH
;
A
#
# COMPACT_ATOMS: atom_id res chain seq x y z
N LEU A 1 12.40 -1.27 -5.69
CA LEU A 1 11.95 -0.58 -4.46
C LEU A 1 10.49 -0.15 -4.50
N LEU A 2 9.86 -0.11 -5.67
CA LEU A 2 8.44 0.18 -5.86
C LEU A 2 7.65 -1.14 -5.74
N ILE A 3 7.43 -1.60 -4.53
CA ILE A 3 6.78 -2.88 -4.24
C ILE A 3 5.26 -2.73 -4.42
N GLY A 4 4.72 -3.25 -5.50
CA GLY A 4 3.30 -3.09 -5.86
C GLY A 4 2.99 -1.74 -6.51
N GLY A 5 3.94 -1.16 -7.25
CA GLY A 5 3.82 0.11 -7.96
C GLY A 5 4.25 1.33 -7.14
N VAL A 6 3.89 2.52 -7.62
CA VAL A 6 4.20 3.79 -6.95
C VAL A 6 3.63 3.81 -5.54
N GLY A 7 4.39 4.29 -4.56
CA GLY A 7 3.99 4.32 -3.16
C GLY A 7 4.20 3.02 -2.39
N SER A 8 4.77 1.99 -3.03
CA SER A 8 4.97 0.66 -2.43
C SER A 8 3.66 0.10 -1.85
N THR A 9 2.61 0.07 -2.67
CA THR A 9 1.22 -0.17 -2.25
C THR A 9 0.84 -1.63 -2.08
N LEU A 10 1.68 -2.60 -2.44
CA LEU A 10 1.39 -4.01 -2.25
C LEU A 10 1.09 -4.36 -0.78
N PRO A 11 1.88 -3.94 0.21
CA PRO A 11 1.55 -4.13 1.62
C PRO A 11 0.22 -3.48 2.02
N LEU A 12 -0.08 -2.29 1.47
CA LEU A 12 -1.37 -1.63 1.69
C LEU A 12 -2.53 -2.47 1.13
N ALA A 13 -2.37 -3.07 -0.06
CA ALA A 13 -3.38 -3.97 -0.64
C ALA A 13 -3.72 -5.13 0.30
N PHE A 14 -2.71 -5.77 0.90
CA PHE A 14 -2.91 -6.83 1.89
C PHE A 14 -3.59 -6.33 3.17
N LEU A 15 -3.24 -5.13 3.62
CA LEU A 15 -3.89 -4.52 4.79
C LEU A 15 -5.36 -4.20 4.50
N LEU A 16 -5.68 -3.70 3.30
CA LEU A 16 -7.05 -3.43 2.87
C LEU A 16 -7.90 -4.70 2.81
N LEU A 17 -7.33 -5.87 2.45
CA LEU A 17 -8.04 -7.15 2.52
C LEU A 17 -8.53 -7.48 3.93
N ARG A 18 -7.81 -7.04 4.95
CA ARG A 18 -8.12 -7.25 6.36
C ARG A 18 -8.94 -6.12 6.98
N SER A 19 -9.28 -5.10 6.21
CA SER A 19 -10.10 -3.98 6.67
C SER A 19 -11.48 -4.42 7.15
N ARG A 20 -11.99 -3.73 8.16
CA ARG A 20 -13.35 -3.91 8.68
C ARG A 20 -14.40 -3.22 7.82
N VAL A 21 -14.00 -2.20 7.07
CA VAL A 21 -14.87 -1.46 6.16
C VAL A 21 -15.02 -2.26 4.87
N THR A 22 -16.25 -2.64 4.51
CA THR A 22 -16.57 -3.49 3.36
C THR A 22 -16.07 -2.88 2.04
N HIS A 23 -16.20 -1.57 1.89
CA HIS A 23 -15.70 -0.83 0.72
C HIS A 23 -14.19 -0.99 0.55
N LEU A 24 -13.41 -0.76 1.60
CA LEU A 24 -11.94 -0.90 1.57
C LEU A 24 -11.50 -2.33 1.31
N ARG A 25 -12.21 -3.30 1.89
CA ARG A 25 -11.95 -4.72 1.66
C ARG A 25 -12.19 -5.13 0.21
N THR A 26 -13.21 -4.58 -0.43
CA THR A 26 -13.49 -4.83 -1.85
C THR A 26 -12.38 -4.25 -2.73
N ILE A 27 -11.91 -3.04 -2.44
CA ILE A 27 -10.77 -2.42 -3.13
C ILE A 27 -9.51 -3.29 -2.97
N GLY A 28 -9.24 -3.77 -1.75
CA GLY A 28 -8.13 -4.69 -1.49
C GLY A 28 -8.20 -5.95 -2.34
N LYS A 29 -9.39 -6.57 -2.48
CA LYS A 29 -9.60 -7.75 -3.33
C LYS A 29 -9.33 -7.48 -4.80
N MET A 30 -9.80 -6.35 -5.33
CA MET A 30 -9.57 -5.97 -6.72
C MET A 30 -8.13 -5.53 -6.99
N GLY A 31 -7.48 -4.92 -5.99
CA GLY A 31 -6.17 -4.32 -6.13
C GLY A 31 -4.99 -5.25 -5.84
N VAL A 32 -5.18 -6.33 -5.06
CA VAL A 32 -4.04 -7.18 -4.64
C VAL A 32 -3.37 -7.88 -5.81
N VAL A 33 -4.14 -8.43 -6.75
CA VAL A 33 -3.60 -9.13 -7.91
C VAL A 33 -2.84 -8.18 -8.84
N PRO A 34 -3.40 -7.04 -9.30
CA PRO A 34 -2.66 -6.07 -10.08
C PRO A 34 -1.41 -5.54 -9.35
N SER A 35 -1.51 -5.25 -8.04
CA SER A 35 -0.37 -4.74 -7.26
C SER A 35 0.79 -5.73 -7.18
N PHE A 36 0.51 -7.02 -7.27
CA PHE A 36 1.57 -8.03 -7.37
C PHE A 36 2.42 -7.85 -8.63
N PHE A 37 1.83 -7.34 -9.71
CA PHE A 37 2.51 -6.98 -10.96
C PHE A 37 2.89 -5.49 -11.05
N ASN A 38 3.00 -4.81 -9.90
CA ASN A 38 3.32 -3.38 -9.80
C ASN A 38 2.26 -2.44 -10.42
N ILE A 39 1.03 -2.91 -10.61
CA ILE A 39 -0.11 -2.13 -11.12
C ILE A 39 -1.00 -1.78 -9.92
N ASN A 40 -1.02 -0.53 -9.51
CA ASN A 40 -1.72 -0.11 -8.28
C ASN A 40 -2.86 0.87 -8.50
N GLU A 41 -3.23 1.13 -9.74
CA GLU A 41 -4.33 2.02 -10.13
C GLU A 41 -5.66 1.68 -9.42
N PRO A 42 -6.07 0.40 -9.28
CA PRO A 42 -7.30 0.07 -8.57
C PRO A 42 -7.31 0.52 -7.11
N ILE A 43 -6.13 0.52 -6.47
CA ILE A 43 -5.99 0.98 -5.08
C ILE A 43 -5.94 2.50 -5.02
N LEU A 44 -5.21 3.14 -5.92
CA LEU A 44 -5.06 4.60 -5.96
C LEU A 44 -6.41 5.32 -6.15
N PHE A 45 -7.23 4.80 -7.05
CA PHE A 45 -8.51 5.40 -7.38
C PHE A 45 -9.65 4.86 -6.50
N GLY A 46 -9.60 3.59 -6.12
CA GLY A 46 -10.61 2.98 -5.27
C GLY A 46 -10.58 3.49 -3.83
N ALA A 47 -9.41 3.62 -3.24
CA ALA A 47 -9.22 4.18 -1.89
C ALA A 47 -8.68 5.61 -1.96
N PRO A 48 -9.29 6.57 -2.63
CA PRO A 48 -8.79 7.87 -3.13
C PRO A 48 -7.54 8.39 -2.38
N ILE A 49 -6.42 7.69 -2.54
CA ILE A 49 -5.19 7.91 -1.76
C ILE A 49 -4.67 9.33 -1.96
N ILE A 50 -4.70 9.81 -3.21
CA ILE A 50 -4.17 11.12 -3.56
C ILE A 50 -5.00 12.26 -2.96
N MET A 51 -6.32 12.06 -2.83
CA MET A 51 -7.24 13.07 -2.29
C MET A 51 -7.36 13.01 -0.76
N ASN A 52 -6.79 11.98 -0.13
CA ASN A 52 -6.89 11.78 1.31
C ASN A 52 -5.52 11.99 1.97
N PRO A 53 -5.33 13.07 2.75
CA PRO A 53 -4.04 13.36 3.39
C PRO A 53 -3.57 12.24 4.32
N MET A 54 -4.48 11.49 4.94
CA MET A 54 -4.13 10.39 5.83
C MET A 54 -3.44 9.23 5.10
N LEU A 55 -3.83 8.94 3.86
CA LEU A 55 -3.21 7.88 3.04
C LEU A 55 -2.11 8.44 2.13
N PHE A 56 -2.17 9.72 1.78
CA PHE A 56 -1.16 10.37 0.95
C PHE A 56 0.19 10.49 1.66
N ILE A 57 0.19 10.81 2.95
CA ILE A 57 1.44 10.91 3.74
C ILE A 57 2.25 9.60 3.67
N PRO A 58 1.72 8.42 4.07
CA PRO A 58 2.49 7.19 3.96
C PRO A 58 2.79 6.81 2.50
N PHE A 59 1.92 7.16 1.55
CA PHE A 59 2.15 6.91 0.12
C PHE A 59 3.44 7.58 -0.40
N VAL A 60 3.79 8.76 0.11
CA VAL A 60 5.03 9.46 -0.22
C VAL A 60 6.19 9.00 0.66
N CYS A 61 5.96 8.85 1.97
CA CYS A 61 7.02 8.55 2.94
C CYS A 61 7.57 7.11 2.79
N VAL A 62 6.71 6.12 2.51
CA VAL A 62 7.13 4.72 2.44
C VAL A 62 8.18 4.46 1.36
N PRO A 63 8.03 4.93 0.11
CA PRO A 63 9.07 4.78 -0.90
C PRO A 63 10.39 5.47 -0.52
N LEU A 64 10.32 6.62 0.14
CA LEU A 64 11.51 7.34 0.59
C LEU A 64 12.28 6.53 1.64
N VAL A 65 11.57 5.98 2.63
CA VAL A 65 12.18 5.12 3.65
C VAL A 65 12.78 3.87 3.02
N ASN A 66 12.05 3.22 2.11
CA ASN A 66 12.56 2.05 1.38
C ASN A 66 13.81 2.37 0.56
N ALA A 67 13.85 3.55 -0.07
CA ALA A 67 15.02 4.00 -0.82
C ALA A 67 16.23 4.25 0.11
N CYS A 68 16.02 4.88 1.26
CA CYS A 68 17.06 5.08 2.26
C CYS A 68 17.60 3.75 2.80
N LEU A 69 16.72 2.80 3.12
CA LEU A 69 17.11 1.47 3.59
C LEU A 69 17.92 0.71 2.55
N ALA A 70 17.48 0.71 1.29
CA ALA A 70 18.21 0.06 0.21
C ALA A 70 19.56 0.73 -0.07
N TRP A 71 19.60 2.05 -0.02
CA TRP A 71 20.85 2.79 -0.17
C TRP A 71 21.86 2.46 0.96
N ALA A 72 21.40 2.43 2.21
CA ALA A 72 22.22 2.06 3.35
C ALA A 72 22.73 0.60 3.22
N ALA A 73 21.87 -0.35 2.85
CA ALA A 73 22.24 -1.75 2.64
C ALA A 73 23.26 -1.91 1.51
N THR A 74 23.15 -1.11 0.44
CA THR A 74 24.12 -1.11 -0.67
C THR A 74 25.47 -0.53 -0.20
N ARG A 75 25.47 0.53 0.60
CA ARG A 75 26.69 1.12 1.16
C ARG A 75 27.42 0.17 2.11
N LEU A 76 26.69 -0.63 2.86
CA LEU A 76 27.25 -1.65 3.76
C LEU A 76 27.74 -2.90 3.01
N GLY A 77 27.54 -2.98 1.69
CA GLY A 77 27.93 -4.12 0.87
C GLY A 77 27.02 -5.36 1.03
N TRP A 78 25.87 -5.23 1.70
CA TRP A 78 24.94 -6.34 1.91
C TRP A 78 24.06 -6.62 0.70
N LEU A 79 23.87 -5.61 -0.14
CA LEU A 79 23.01 -5.69 -1.31
C LEU A 79 23.85 -5.84 -2.58
N ALA A 80 23.59 -6.89 -3.36
CA ALA A 80 24.19 -7.08 -4.67
C ALA A 80 23.82 -5.92 -5.60
N GLN A 81 24.77 -5.47 -6.39
CA GLN A 81 24.56 -4.36 -7.33
C GLN A 81 23.61 -4.78 -8.44
N VAL A 82 22.80 -3.83 -8.89
CA VAL A 82 21.91 -4.01 -10.03
C VAL A 82 22.73 -4.07 -11.30
N VAL A 83 22.66 -5.20 -12.01
CA VAL A 83 23.43 -5.45 -13.24
C VAL A 83 22.53 -5.51 -14.49
N SER A 84 21.22 -5.64 -14.31
CA SER A 84 20.27 -5.70 -15.43
C SER A 84 18.99 -4.93 -15.14
N LEU A 85 18.33 -4.47 -16.20
CA LEU A 85 17.00 -3.86 -16.13
C LEU A 85 15.95 -4.96 -16.26
N THR A 86 14.99 -4.96 -15.33
CA THR A 86 13.83 -5.85 -15.40
C THR A 86 12.60 -5.09 -15.89
N PRO A 87 11.65 -5.75 -16.58
CA PRO A 87 10.37 -5.15 -16.88
C PRO A 87 9.68 -4.67 -15.60
N TRP A 88 9.10 -3.49 -15.62
CA TRP A 88 8.49 -2.88 -14.44
C TRP A 88 7.27 -3.65 -13.90
N THR A 89 6.61 -4.45 -14.75
CA THR A 89 5.49 -5.33 -14.38
C THR A 89 5.92 -6.63 -13.70
N THR A 90 7.23 -6.89 -13.57
CA THR A 90 7.72 -8.10 -12.89
C THR A 90 7.42 -8.04 -11.41
N PRO A 91 6.89 -9.12 -10.79
CA PRO A 91 6.69 -9.20 -9.35
C PRO A 91 7.96 -8.83 -8.57
N ALA A 92 7.82 -7.97 -7.55
CA ALA A 92 8.95 -7.34 -6.88
C ALA A 92 10.06 -8.31 -6.39
N PRO A 93 9.75 -9.47 -5.76
CA PRO A 93 10.79 -10.42 -5.35
C PRO A 93 11.56 -11.04 -6.53
N ILE A 94 10.84 -11.36 -7.63
CA ILE A 94 11.44 -11.95 -8.83
C ILE A 94 12.26 -10.91 -9.58
N GLY A 95 11.72 -9.70 -9.74
CA GLY A 95 12.42 -8.58 -10.36
C GLY A 95 13.68 -8.18 -9.60
N ALA A 96 13.65 -8.20 -8.27
CA ALA A 96 14.82 -7.91 -7.45
C ALA A 96 15.94 -8.94 -7.61
N SER A 97 15.61 -10.24 -7.63
CA SER A 97 16.60 -11.29 -7.85
C SER A 97 17.16 -11.27 -9.26
N TRP A 98 16.31 -11.09 -10.27
CA TRP A 98 16.73 -10.97 -11.68
C TRP A 98 17.69 -9.80 -11.89
N ALA A 99 17.33 -8.60 -11.38
CA ALA A 99 18.17 -7.41 -11.52
C ALA A 99 19.58 -7.58 -10.93
N ALA A 100 19.74 -8.44 -9.95
CA ALA A 100 21.00 -8.71 -9.26
C ALA A 100 21.56 -10.11 -9.54
N ASN A 101 21.37 -10.60 -10.75
CA ASN A 101 21.90 -11.89 -11.22
C ASN A 101 21.53 -13.09 -10.30
N TRP A 102 20.23 -13.17 -9.92
CA TRP A 102 19.67 -14.22 -9.08
C TRP A 102 20.27 -14.29 -7.65
N ALA A 103 20.84 -13.19 -7.16
CA ALA A 103 21.28 -13.11 -5.78
C ALA A 103 20.08 -13.15 -4.81
N LEU A 104 20.28 -13.76 -3.63
CA LEU A 104 19.24 -13.83 -2.59
C LEU A 104 19.12 -12.53 -1.78
N SER A 105 20.20 -11.74 -1.68
CA SER A 105 20.23 -10.53 -0.87
C SER A 105 19.16 -9.49 -1.27
N PRO A 106 18.86 -9.22 -2.56
CA PRO A 106 17.79 -8.32 -2.93
C PRO A 106 16.39 -8.84 -2.60
N VAL A 107 16.21 -10.16 -2.59
CA VAL A 107 14.92 -10.77 -2.19
C VAL A 107 14.66 -10.53 -0.70
N VAL A 108 15.67 -10.78 0.13
CA VAL A 108 15.58 -10.51 1.58
C VAL A 108 15.31 -9.02 1.83
N MET A 109 16.02 -8.14 1.13
CA MET A 109 15.79 -6.70 1.23
C MET A 109 14.39 -6.29 0.79
N CYS A 110 13.85 -6.92 -0.26
CA CYS A 110 12.48 -6.69 -0.71
C CYS A 110 11.47 -7.08 0.38
N LEU A 111 11.66 -8.22 1.05
CA LEU A 111 10.80 -8.65 2.16
C LEU A 111 10.90 -7.69 3.36
N VAL A 112 12.09 -7.24 3.70
CA VAL A 112 12.29 -6.23 4.76
C VAL A 112 11.53 -4.94 4.40
N CYS A 113 11.68 -4.43 3.19
CA CYS A 113 10.95 -3.25 2.72
C CYS A 113 9.43 -3.46 2.73
N MET A 114 8.94 -4.67 2.41
CA MET A 114 7.51 -5.01 2.51
C MET A 114 7.00 -4.91 3.96
N VAL A 115 7.73 -5.48 4.90
CA VAL A 115 7.36 -5.44 6.33
C VAL A 115 7.38 -4.00 6.85
N MET A 116 8.44 -3.24 6.55
CA MET A 116 8.53 -1.83 6.92
C MET A 116 7.39 -1.01 6.33
N SER A 117 7.07 -1.21 5.06
CA SER A 117 5.95 -0.55 4.41
C SER A 117 4.62 -0.89 5.08
N ALA A 118 4.38 -2.16 5.40
CA ALA A 118 3.17 -2.60 6.11
C ALA A 118 3.05 -1.92 7.48
N LEU A 119 4.14 -1.87 8.24
CA LEU A 119 4.18 -1.22 9.55
C LEU A 119 3.90 0.29 9.46
N MET A 120 4.42 0.95 8.43
CA MET A 120 4.17 2.38 8.22
C MET A 120 2.73 2.66 7.76
N TYR A 121 2.14 1.82 6.90
CA TYR A 121 0.75 2.00 6.46
C TYR A 121 -0.27 1.69 7.56
N LEU A 122 0.01 0.77 8.49
CA LEU A 122 -0.90 0.30 9.53
C LEU A 122 -1.55 1.43 10.36
N PRO A 123 -0.79 2.37 10.97
CA PRO A 123 -1.39 3.41 11.81
C PRO A 123 -2.27 4.36 10.99
N PHE A 124 -1.86 4.71 9.79
CA PHE A 124 -2.61 5.61 8.91
C PHE A 124 -3.89 4.95 8.39
N LEU A 125 -3.83 3.68 8.00
CA LEU A 125 -5.01 2.94 7.59
C LEU A 125 -6.02 2.81 8.73
N ARG A 126 -5.59 2.49 9.95
CA ARG A 126 -6.46 2.42 11.12
C ARG A 126 -7.12 3.76 11.45
N ALA A 127 -6.38 4.86 11.31
CA ALA A 127 -6.93 6.20 11.49
C ALA A 127 -7.99 6.51 10.43
N TYR A 128 -7.73 6.14 9.18
CA TYR A 128 -8.66 6.31 8.07
C TYR A 128 -9.94 5.47 8.25
N GLU A 129 -9.81 4.21 8.62
CA GLU A 129 -10.96 3.33 8.91
C GLU A 129 -11.86 3.90 10.00
N ARG A 130 -11.28 4.43 11.09
CA ARG A 130 -12.04 5.07 12.17
C ARG A 130 -12.81 6.29 11.68
N THR A 131 -12.23 7.08 10.81
CA THR A 131 -12.88 8.25 10.22
C THR A 131 -14.04 7.84 9.32
N LEU A 132 -13.85 6.80 8.50
CA LEU A 132 -14.92 6.27 7.64
C LEU A 132 -16.10 5.73 8.46
N MET A 133 -15.83 4.91 9.47
CA MET A 133 -16.89 4.36 10.34
C MET A 133 -17.69 5.48 11.01
N LYS A 134 -17.04 6.51 11.54
CA LYS A 134 -17.74 7.67 12.12
C LYS A 134 -18.62 8.40 11.11
N ASN A 135 -18.13 8.57 9.89
CA ASN A 135 -18.90 9.23 8.84
C ASN A 135 -20.11 8.39 8.38
N GLU A 136 -19.99 7.07 8.36
CA GLU A 136 -21.10 6.16 8.06
C GLU A 136 -22.16 6.20 9.18
N GLU A 137 -21.76 6.20 10.45
CA GLU A 137 -22.65 6.34 11.59
C GLU A 137 -23.41 7.69 11.57
N GLN A 138 -22.72 8.78 11.27
CA GLN A 138 -23.34 10.10 11.15
C GLN A 138 -24.35 10.18 10.00
N LYS A 139 -24.04 9.59 8.86
CA LYS A 139 -24.96 9.51 7.72
C LYS A 139 -26.20 8.67 8.05
N ALA A 140 -26.03 7.54 8.72
CA ALA A 140 -27.13 6.70 9.16
C ALA A 140 -28.06 7.44 10.12
N GLN A 141 -27.50 8.17 11.09
CA GLN A 141 -28.27 8.97 12.04
C GLN A 141 -29.02 10.12 11.35
N ALA A 142 -28.38 10.81 10.41
CA ALA A 142 -28.99 11.89 9.64
C ALA A 142 -30.17 11.38 8.79
N THR A 143 -30.04 10.18 8.22
CA THR A 143 -31.11 9.57 7.42
C THR A 143 -32.31 9.17 8.28
N VAL A 144 -32.07 8.63 9.46
CA VAL A 144 -33.13 8.29 10.43
C VAL A 144 -33.86 9.55 10.92
N GLY A 145 -33.11 10.60 11.30
CA GLY A 145 -33.70 11.87 11.74
C GLY A 145 -34.51 12.56 10.63
N ALA A 146 -34.06 12.49 9.36
CA ALA A 146 -34.81 13.02 8.25
C ALA A 146 -36.12 12.23 7.97
N ALA A 147 -36.10 10.92 8.17
CA ALA A 147 -37.29 10.08 8.02
C ALA A 147 -38.32 10.36 9.14
N GLU A 148 -37.89 10.61 10.38
CA GLU A 148 -38.79 10.98 11.48
C GLU A 148 -39.44 12.36 11.27
N THR A 149 -38.68 13.36 10.77
CA THR A 149 -39.24 14.68 10.48
C THR A 149 -40.19 14.71 9.28
N ALA A 150 -40.07 13.76 8.34
CA ALA A 150 -40.98 13.62 7.20
C ALA A 150 -42.30 12.88 7.52
N SER A 151 -42.40 12.23 8.71
CA SER A 151 -43.58 11.49 9.16
C SER A 151 -44.51 12.32 10.06
N HIS A 152 -44.13 13.56 10.38
CA HIS A 152 -44.94 14.56 11.07
C HIS A 152 -45.42 15.67 10.14
#